data_57bf565bc7eda8de027846d5927f3c37
#
_entry.id   57bf565bc7eda8de027846d5927f3c37
#
_cell.length_a   1.000
_cell.length_b   1.000
_cell.length_c   1.000
_cell.angle_alpha   90.00
_cell.angle_beta   90.00
_cell.angle_gamma   90.00
#
_symmetry.space_group_name_H-M   'P 1'
#
loop_
_entity.id
_entity.type
_entity.pdbx_description
1 polymer ?
#
loop_
_entity_poly.entity_id
_entity_poly.type
_entity_poly.pdbx_seq_one_letter_code
_entity_poly.pdbx_strand_id
1 'polypeptide(L)'
;IEMAAAVGAPASEVPQNMYPISIPYVSGSPEFAQAPDTTTVNGDEVEITTAKGNSKTVQVVVPAYFRDYQSLAWNVASFDKSFNPAATGAILLKEVMWSQDFLGGMHVTETDEEVEADSAKMDQDGKHSLGVSAADGFNGMMLTEMSIDKLQIMQEQLGFNGKELGVKFGPDYNPANGAIWFAHKVAVEEGSESGVKSIKGLKVTDATSSLRDTWQMLWPVGEFFAFTDQRTANSAQNPAFSAVFDGAPFAAAPNANTDSVDSNDVVATDAFSLANNISNLLFQNMAALHYNQKQGTFVTEYQQGTQGNRVDVYDASYSMAALSIYQRAKDALPVGYASAESSDVNLKSESGKKALSMIKGQADFILTNLIGKNGLVFDGMTIDKSMTRDASQSVDAQFAAIRGLVAAFLATDDVKYKQAARSIYLAVEKNMFDKNINTWSAKPGQATIHTPYTSAAISAGLREAMLHLKNEEGENEPALELTALTDRYVSWFRGVINGGMQLSEWMGDSGENQIKGSSSTDTDEDGVHQVIAAGGKFGTAMTMANKVSVK
;
A
#
# COMPACT_ATOMS: atom_id res chain seq x y z
N ILE A 1 10.78 -8.78 -22.13
CA ILE A 1 11.74 -9.02 -23.23
C ILE A 1 11.95 -7.72 -24.01
N GLU A 2 10.91 -7.02 -24.42
CA GLU A 2 11.01 -5.76 -25.18
C GLU A 2 11.72 -4.66 -24.37
N MET A 3 11.41 -4.51 -23.09
CA MET A 3 12.10 -3.56 -22.21
C MET A 3 13.57 -3.93 -22.00
N ALA A 4 13.91 -5.21 -21.87
CA ALA A 4 15.28 -5.64 -21.77
C ALA A 4 16.08 -5.29 -23.05
N ALA A 5 15.47 -5.49 -24.20
CA ALA A 5 16.05 -5.10 -25.49
C ALA A 5 16.23 -3.58 -25.60
N ALA A 6 15.26 -2.79 -25.10
CA ALA A 6 15.32 -1.33 -25.11
C ALA A 6 16.46 -0.77 -24.25
N VAL A 7 16.80 -1.40 -23.12
CA VAL A 7 17.91 -1.00 -22.25
C VAL A 7 19.22 -1.76 -22.54
N GLY A 8 19.24 -2.59 -23.60
CA GLY A 8 20.44 -3.34 -24.00
C GLY A 8 20.84 -4.48 -23.04
N ALA A 9 19.95 -4.89 -22.13
CA ALA A 9 20.23 -5.98 -21.22
C ALA A 9 20.00 -7.34 -21.91
N PRO A 10 20.86 -8.35 -21.66
CA PRO A 10 20.63 -9.69 -22.17
C PRO A 10 19.30 -10.25 -21.64
N ALA A 11 18.45 -10.75 -22.51
CA ALA A 11 17.14 -11.31 -22.13
C ALA A 11 17.22 -12.44 -21.08
N SER A 12 18.38 -13.08 -20.95
CA SER A 12 18.66 -14.12 -19.94
C SER A 12 18.91 -13.59 -18.53
N GLU A 13 19.30 -12.31 -18.38
CA GLU A 13 19.61 -11.73 -17.07
C GLU A 13 18.40 -11.04 -16.42
N VAL A 14 17.50 -10.48 -17.23
CA VAL A 14 16.32 -9.76 -16.75
C VAL A 14 15.42 -10.60 -15.83
N PRO A 15 15.10 -11.89 -16.14
CA PRO A 15 14.22 -12.68 -15.28
C PRO A 15 14.77 -12.94 -13.88
N GLN A 16 16.08 -13.02 -13.71
CA GLN A 16 16.67 -13.32 -12.40
C GLN A 16 16.75 -12.09 -11.50
N ASN A 17 17.14 -10.94 -12.07
CA ASN A 17 17.31 -9.71 -11.31
C ASN A 17 15.99 -8.97 -11.06
N MET A 18 15.01 -9.14 -11.95
CA MET A 18 13.70 -8.50 -11.88
C MET A 18 12.59 -9.42 -11.35
N TYR A 19 12.93 -10.61 -10.87
CA TYR A 19 11.96 -11.65 -10.53
C TYR A 19 10.82 -11.15 -9.61
N PRO A 20 11.08 -10.49 -8.48
CA PRO A 20 9.99 -10.03 -7.62
C PRO A 20 9.14 -8.92 -8.21
N ILE A 21 9.68 -8.18 -9.18
CA ILE A 21 9.03 -7.03 -9.81
C ILE A 21 8.20 -7.48 -11.00
N SER A 22 8.78 -8.30 -11.86
CA SER A 22 8.16 -8.71 -13.13
C SER A 22 7.21 -9.90 -13.02
N ILE A 23 7.22 -10.62 -11.91
CA ILE A 23 6.39 -11.80 -11.71
C ILE A 23 5.17 -11.46 -10.85
N PRO A 24 3.96 -11.46 -11.41
CA PRO A 24 2.77 -10.97 -10.72
C PRO A 24 2.27 -11.88 -9.58
N TYR A 25 2.74 -13.11 -9.51
CA TYR A 25 2.32 -14.12 -8.52
C TYR A 25 3.34 -14.37 -7.42
N VAL A 26 4.30 -13.51 -7.23
CA VAL A 26 5.20 -13.60 -6.06
C VAL A 26 4.53 -12.93 -4.88
N SER A 27 4.12 -13.74 -3.90
CA SER A 27 3.49 -13.21 -2.70
C SER A 27 4.49 -12.45 -1.85
N GLY A 28 4.09 -11.26 -1.45
CA GLY A 28 4.78 -10.48 -0.44
C GLY A 28 3.96 -10.34 0.84
N SER A 29 2.82 -11.03 0.98
CA SER A 29 2.05 -11.00 2.22
C SER A 29 2.84 -11.60 3.37
N PRO A 30 2.86 -10.95 4.56
CA PRO A 30 3.57 -11.47 5.71
C PRO A 30 3.17 -12.88 6.12
N GLU A 31 1.91 -13.24 5.94
CA GLU A 31 1.39 -14.56 6.30
C GLU A 31 1.94 -15.67 5.42
N PHE A 32 2.35 -15.33 4.20
CA PHE A 32 2.78 -16.31 3.19
C PHE A 32 4.28 -16.25 2.89
N ALA A 33 4.97 -15.21 3.38
CA ALA A 33 6.41 -15.14 3.21
C ALA A 33 7.06 -16.33 3.93
N GLN A 34 7.91 -17.04 3.22
CA GLN A 34 8.69 -18.11 3.85
C GLN A 34 9.60 -17.52 4.94
N ALA A 35 9.75 -18.25 6.03
CA ALA A 35 10.73 -17.87 7.02
C ALA A 35 12.12 -17.86 6.35
N PRO A 36 12.98 -16.86 6.64
CA PRO A 36 14.34 -16.87 6.14
C PRO A 36 15.01 -18.16 6.55
N ASP A 37 15.76 -18.73 5.61
CA ASP A 37 16.63 -19.86 5.96
C ASP A 37 17.55 -19.41 7.09
N THR A 38 17.68 -20.24 8.10
CA THR A 38 18.56 -19.96 9.24
C THR A 38 20.05 -20.02 8.87
N THR A 39 20.39 -20.46 7.67
CA THR A 39 21.72 -20.34 7.10
C THR A 39 22.01 -18.88 6.78
N THR A 40 22.52 -18.18 7.77
CA THR A 40 23.12 -16.87 7.55
C THR A 40 24.45 -17.06 6.85
N VAL A 41 24.66 -16.36 5.74
CA VAL A 41 25.99 -16.21 5.17
C VAL A 41 26.75 -15.27 6.11
N ASN A 42 27.85 -15.74 6.68
CA ASN A 42 28.78 -14.85 7.38
C ASN A 42 29.37 -13.92 6.33
N GLY A 43 28.99 -12.67 6.37
CA GLY A 43 29.64 -11.61 5.61
C GLY A 43 31.06 -11.37 6.14
N ASP A 44 31.76 -10.49 5.46
CA ASP A 44 33.13 -10.11 5.83
C ASP A 44 33.16 -9.41 7.19
N GLU A 45 34.29 -9.50 7.87
CA GLU A 45 34.57 -8.65 9.00
C GLU A 45 34.77 -7.22 8.51
N VAL A 46 33.96 -6.30 9.02
CA VAL A 46 33.99 -4.89 8.66
C VAL A 46 34.43 -4.07 9.87
N GLU A 47 35.37 -3.18 9.64
CA GLU A 47 35.76 -2.21 10.65
C GLU A 47 34.81 -1.01 10.60
N ILE A 48 34.06 -0.77 11.66
CA ILE A 48 33.21 0.41 11.80
C ILE A 48 33.88 1.41 12.75
N THR A 49 33.67 2.68 12.47
CA THR A 49 34.07 3.75 13.39
C THR A 49 32.83 4.23 14.14
N THR A 50 32.84 4.10 15.45
CA THR A 50 31.74 4.56 16.29
C THR A 50 31.62 6.09 16.25
N ALA A 51 30.47 6.62 16.62
CA ALA A 51 30.24 8.07 16.71
C ALA A 51 31.22 8.75 17.71
N LYS A 52 31.79 7.99 18.65
CA LYS A 52 32.83 8.44 19.57
C LYS A 52 34.26 8.33 19.01
N GLY A 53 34.41 7.88 17.78
CA GLY A 53 35.70 7.79 17.10
C GLY A 53 36.50 6.53 17.41
N ASN A 54 35.91 5.52 18.04
CA ASN A 54 36.56 4.25 18.30
C ASN A 54 36.37 3.29 17.11
N SER A 55 37.43 2.60 16.70
CA SER A 55 37.32 1.50 15.73
C SER A 55 36.84 0.22 16.36
N LYS A 56 35.93 -0.47 15.70
CA LYS A 56 35.37 -1.75 16.14
C LYS A 56 35.22 -2.67 14.94
N THR A 57 35.77 -3.86 15.02
CA THR A 57 35.58 -4.89 14.00
C THR A 57 34.29 -5.67 14.30
N VAL A 58 33.41 -5.75 13.33
CA VAL A 58 32.13 -6.43 13.43
C VAL A 58 31.96 -7.39 12.27
N GLN A 59 31.34 -8.55 12.53
CA GLN A 59 31.01 -9.50 11.48
C GLN A 59 29.59 -9.25 11.00
N VAL A 60 29.45 -8.90 9.74
CA VAL A 60 28.15 -8.69 9.08
C VAL A 60 27.50 -10.04 8.83
N VAL A 61 26.25 -10.19 9.20
CA VAL A 61 25.45 -11.40 8.97
C VAL A 61 24.30 -11.05 8.04
N VAL A 62 24.23 -11.69 6.89
CA VAL A 62 23.21 -11.43 5.88
C VAL A 62 22.35 -12.67 5.71
N PRO A 63 21.01 -12.55 5.68
CA PRO A 63 20.15 -13.67 5.36
C PRO A 63 20.35 -14.15 3.93
N ALA A 64 20.68 -15.41 3.77
CA ALA A 64 21.01 -16.01 2.47
C ALA A 64 19.83 -16.06 1.48
N TYR A 65 18.60 -15.84 1.96
CA TYR A 65 17.45 -16.02 1.09
C TYR A 65 17.07 -14.80 0.25
N PHE A 66 17.64 -13.64 0.52
CA PHE A 66 17.31 -12.43 -0.23
C PHE A 66 17.94 -12.43 -1.61
N ARG A 67 19.24 -12.34 -1.66
CA ARG A 67 20.00 -12.23 -2.89
C ARG A 67 21.39 -12.84 -2.74
N ASP A 68 21.88 -13.44 -3.79
CA ASP A 68 23.29 -13.75 -3.89
C ASP A 68 24.09 -12.49 -4.20
N TYR A 69 25.09 -12.19 -3.39
CA TYR A 69 25.87 -10.95 -3.50
C TYR A 69 26.73 -10.82 -4.75
N GLN A 70 27.22 -11.95 -5.26
CA GLN A 70 28.14 -11.92 -6.38
C GLN A 70 27.39 -11.79 -7.70
N SER A 71 26.26 -12.46 -7.81
CA SER A 71 25.45 -12.47 -9.03
C SER A 71 24.30 -11.46 -9.00
N LEU A 72 23.98 -10.91 -7.83
CA LEU A 72 22.77 -10.13 -7.58
C LEU A 72 21.47 -10.86 -7.91
N ALA A 73 21.53 -12.17 -8.10
CA ALA A 73 20.37 -12.98 -8.42
C ALA A 73 19.51 -13.27 -7.18
N TRP A 74 18.20 -13.17 -7.33
CA TRP A 74 17.26 -13.53 -6.29
C TRP A 74 17.23 -15.06 -6.08
N ASN A 75 17.11 -15.48 -4.82
CA ASN A 75 16.82 -16.85 -4.51
C ASN A 75 15.34 -17.15 -4.78
N VAL A 76 15.02 -17.51 -6.02
CA VAL A 76 13.65 -17.76 -6.50
C VAL A 76 12.91 -18.82 -5.69
N ALA A 77 13.63 -19.79 -5.11
CA ALA A 77 13.04 -20.85 -4.31
C ALA A 77 12.51 -20.36 -2.95
N SER A 78 12.98 -19.19 -2.49
CA SER A 78 12.57 -18.61 -1.19
C SER A 78 11.25 -17.86 -1.27
N PHE A 79 10.71 -17.59 -2.46
CA PHE A 79 9.44 -16.89 -2.60
C PHE A 79 8.25 -17.85 -2.56
N ASP A 80 7.20 -17.45 -1.86
CA ASP A 80 5.91 -18.12 -1.95
C ASP A 80 5.22 -17.74 -3.26
N LYS A 81 5.03 -18.73 -4.13
CA LYS A 81 4.41 -18.54 -5.44
C LYS A 81 2.91 -18.62 -5.33
N SER A 82 2.32 -17.50 -5.05
CA SER A 82 0.87 -17.38 -4.88
C SER A 82 0.39 -15.97 -5.20
N PHE A 83 -0.88 -15.87 -5.55
CA PHE A 83 -1.59 -14.60 -5.50
C PHE A 83 -2.24 -14.44 -4.12
N ASN A 84 -2.04 -13.28 -3.54
CA ASN A 84 -2.78 -12.74 -2.41
C ASN A 84 -3.18 -11.30 -2.75
N PRO A 85 -4.48 -10.94 -2.70
CA PRO A 85 -4.91 -9.62 -3.16
C PRO A 85 -4.32 -8.47 -2.33
N ALA A 86 -4.14 -8.64 -1.03
CA ALA A 86 -3.51 -7.61 -0.19
C ALA A 86 -2.05 -7.36 -0.59
N ALA A 87 -1.26 -8.42 -0.84
CA ALA A 87 0.13 -8.29 -1.29
C ALA A 87 0.21 -7.65 -2.69
N THR A 88 -0.64 -8.12 -3.61
CA THR A 88 -0.73 -7.54 -4.96
C THR A 88 -1.14 -6.07 -4.89
N GLY A 89 -2.11 -5.73 -4.05
CA GLY A 89 -2.56 -4.35 -3.84
C GLY A 89 -1.48 -3.44 -3.26
N ALA A 90 -0.66 -3.93 -2.34
CA ALA A 90 0.45 -3.16 -1.77
C ALA A 90 1.52 -2.83 -2.83
N ILE A 91 1.84 -3.77 -3.71
CA ILE A 91 2.76 -3.56 -4.83
C ILE A 91 2.14 -2.59 -5.84
N LEU A 92 0.90 -2.86 -6.25
CA LEU A 92 0.18 -2.06 -7.22
C LEU A 92 0.02 -0.59 -6.77
N LEU A 93 -0.22 -0.33 -5.48
CA LEU A 93 -0.32 1.04 -4.95
C LEU A 93 0.98 1.82 -5.21
N LYS A 94 2.12 1.19 -4.96
CA LYS A 94 3.43 1.79 -5.21
C LYS A 94 3.64 2.05 -6.71
N GLU A 95 3.35 1.08 -7.56
CA GLU A 95 3.48 1.20 -9.01
C GLU A 95 2.61 2.32 -9.57
N VAL A 96 1.35 2.39 -9.18
CA VAL A 96 0.40 3.41 -9.64
C VAL A 96 0.80 4.80 -9.17
N MET A 97 1.16 4.98 -7.91
CA MET A 97 1.55 6.30 -7.40
C MET A 97 2.84 6.80 -8.04
N TRP A 98 3.82 5.93 -8.21
CA TRP A 98 5.06 6.30 -8.91
C TRP A 98 4.84 6.53 -10.41
N SER A 99 3.93 5.79 -11.05
CA SER A 99 3.54 6.08 -12.44
C SER A 99 2.99 7.49 -12.58
N GLN A 100 2.12 7.89 -11.67
CA GLN A 100 1.54 9.25 -11.67
C GLN A 100 2.65 10.31 -11.51
N ASP A 101 3.57 10.11 -10.57
CA ASP A 101 4.65 11.05 -10.31
C ASP A 101 5.58 11.15 -11.53
N PHE A 102 6.02 10.04 -12.09
CA PHE A 102 6.92 10.01 -13.24
C PHE A 102 6.27 10.54 -14.52
N LEU A 103 5.04 10.14 -14.82
CA LEU A 103 4.34 10.70 -15.99
C LEU A 103 3.95 12.18 -15.79
N GLY A 104 3.79 12.62 -14.54
CA GLY A 104 3.61 14.03 -14.22
C GLY A 104 4.87 14.87 -14.51
N GLY A 105 6.06 14.28 -14.42
CA GLY A 105 7.34 14.90 -14.79
C GLY A 105 7.66 14.85 -16.29
N MET A 106 6.86 14.09 -17.07
CA MET A 106 7.07 13.97 -18.51
C MET A 106 6.50 15.19 -19.26
N HIS A 107 7.32 15.82 -20.10
CA HIS A 107 6.88 16.89 -20.98
C HIS A 107 6.30 16.33 -22.29
N VAL A 108 5.06 16.64 -22.59
CA VAL A 108 4.34 16.14 -23.77
C VAL A 108 4.23 17.17 -24.89
N THR A 109 4.64 18.41 -24.65
CA THR A 109 4.61 19.50 -25.64
C THR A 109 5.94 20.27 -25.65
N GLU A 110 6.28 20.82 -26.82
CA GLU A 110 7.48 21.65 -26.97
C GLU A 110 7.44 22.95 -26.13
N THR A 111 6.25 23.32 -25.65
CA THR A 111 6.08 24.52 -24.80
C THR A 111 6.34 24.27 -23.32
N ASP A 112 6.42 23.01 -22.92
CA ASP A 112 6.71 22.59 -21.56
C ASP A 112 8.23 22.33 -21.37
N GLU A 113 9.07 23.09 -22.09
CA GLU A 113 10.52 22.99 -21.96
C GLU A 113 10.95 23.34 -20.53
N GLU A 114 11.16 22.34 -19.71
CA GLU A 114 12.17 22.48 -18.69
C GLU A 114 13.51 22.74 -19.35
N VAL A 115 14.36 23.50 -18.69
CA VAL A 115 15.78 23.57 -19.02
C VAL A 115 16.40 22.21 -18.67
N GLU A 116 15.90 21.19 -19.32
CA GLU A 116 16.59 19.92 -19.35
C GLU A 116 17.95 20.12 -19.94
N ALA A 117 18.86 19.34 -19.46
CA ALA A 117 20.19 19.20 -19.99
C ALA A 117 20.10 19.41 -21.49
N ASP A 118 20.57 20.59 -21.90
CA ASP A 118 20.57 21.07 -23.25
C ASP A 118 20.71 19.88 -24.21
N SER A 119 19.61 19.48 -24.82
CA SER A 119 19.58 18.32 -25.71
C SER A 119 20.53 18.45 -26.89
N ALA A 120 21.14 19.64 -27.08
CA ALA A 120 22.21 19.91 -27.98
C ALA A 120 23.58 19.59 -27.42
N LYS A 121 23.76 19.35 -26.11
CA LYS A 121 25.04 18.95 -25.54
C LYS A 121 25.19 17.44 -25.54
N MET A 122 26.15 16.98 -26.32
CA MET A 122 26.66 15.62 -26.21
C MET A 122 27.45 15.46 -24.92
N ASP A 123 27.33 14.31 -24.25
CA ASP A 123 28.24 13.94 -23.19
C ASP A 123 29.68 13.76 -23.71
N GLN A 124 30.62 13.48 -22.79
CA GLN A 124 32.02 13.30 -23.15
C GLN A 124 32.26 12.12 -24.12
N ASP A 125 31.30 11.18 -24.17
CA ASP A 125 31.34 10.01 -25.07
C ASP A 125 30.65 10.28 -26.41
N GLY A 126 30.20 11.50 -26.66
CA GLY A 126 29.50 11.89 -27.89
C GLY A 126 28.06 11.38 -27.99
N LYS A 127 27.45 11.02 -26.86
CA LYS A 127 26.05 10.59 -26.77
C LYS A 127 25.22 11.70 -26.21
N HIS A 128 23.98 11.79 -26.69
CA HIS A 128 23.00 12.64 -26.03
C HIS A 128 22.58 12.01 -24.70
N SER A 129 22.69 12.76 -23.63
CA SER A 129 22.03 12.35 -22.39
C SER A 129 20.52 12.37 -22.58
N LEU A 130 19.83 11.33 -22.13
CA LEU A 130 18.38 11.39 -22.00
C LEU A 130 18.06 12.47 -20.97
N GLY A 131 17.21 13.41 -21.32
CA GLY A 131 16.69 14.38 -20.38
C GLY A 131 15.88 13.71 -19.28
N VAL A 132 15.67 14.40 -18.16
CA VAL A 132 14.87 13.92 -17.03
C VAL A 132 13.46 13.53 -17.49
N SER A 133 12.85 14.35 -18.35
CA SER A 133 11.52 14.10 -18.91
C SER A 133 11.41 12.76 -19.64
N ALA A 134 12.42 12.41 -20.46
CA ALA A 134 12.41 11.13 -21.18
C ALA A 134 12.61 9.93 -20.24
N ALA A 135 13.44 10.08 -19.20
CA ALA A 135 13.65 9.05 -18.19
C ALA A 135 12.38 8.83 -17.35
N ASP A 136 11.75 9.91 -16.94
CA ASP A 136 10.49 9.86 -16.18
C ASP A 136 9.36 9.27 -17.02
N GLY A 137 9.23 9.69 -18.28
CA GLY A 137 8.27 9.10 -19.21
C GLY A 137 8.45 7.59 -19.38
N PHE A 138 9.70 7.12 -19.51
CA PHE A 138 10.00 5.69 -19.61
C PHE A 138 9.64 4.93 -18.31
N ASN A 139 10.03 5.45 -17.15
CA ASN A 139 9.72 4.84 -15.87
C ASN A 139 8.21 4.80 -15.61
N GLY A 140 7.52 5.90 -15.88
CA GLY A 140 6.07 5.98 -15.73
C GLY A 140 5.33 5.02 -16.65
N MET A 141 5.74 4.93 -17.91
CA MET A 141 5.19 3.96 -18.88
C MET A 141 5.41 2.52 -18.41
N MET A 142 6.62 2.17 -17.98
CA MET A 142 6.95 0.82 -17.52
C MET A 142 6.10 0.41 -16.31
N LEU A 143 5.97 1.29 -15.32
CA LEU A 143 5.17 1.00 -14.13
C LEU A 143 3.66 0.91 -14.44
N THR A 144 3.18 1.69 -15.40
CA THR A 144 1.80 1.62 -15.87
C THR A 144 1.52 0.28 -16.56
N GLU A 145 2.41 -0.18 -17.44
CA GLU A 145 2.31 -1.49 -18.09
C GLU A 145 2.30 -2.64 -17.08
N MET A 146 3.17 -2.59 -16.09
CA MET A 146 3.21 -3.60 -15.02
C MET A 146 1.91 -3.60 -14.21
N SER A 147 1.31 -2.43 -14.00
CA SER A 147 0.01 -2.31 -13.34
C SER A 147 -1.12 -2.92 -14.18
N ILE A 148 -1.14 -2.64 -15.48
CA ILE A 148 -2.10 -3.22 -16.42
C ILE A 148 -1.99 -4.75 -16.43
N ASP A 149 -0.79 -5.30 -16.56
CA ASP A 149 -0.57 -6.75 -16.57
C ASP A 149 -1.13 -7.44 -15.31
N LYS A 150 -0.88 -6.86 -14.13
CA LYS A 150 -1.43 -7.38 -12.87
C LYS A 150 -2.95 -7.37 -12.85
N LEU A 151 -3.55 -6.27 -13.27
CA LEU A 151 -5.01 -6.14 -13.29
C LEU A 151 -5.65 -7.06 -14.33
N GLN A 152 -5.04 -7.25 -15.50
CA GLN A 152 -5.51 -8.20 -16.52
C GLN A 152 -5.52 -9.63 -15.99
N ILE A 153 -4.43 -10.07 -15.37
CA ILE A 153 -4.35 -11.41 -14.77
C ILE A 153 -5.44 -11.59 -13.70
N MET A 154 -5.67 -10.58 -12.87
CA MET A 154 -6.72 -10.63 -11.85
C MET A 154 -8.10 -10.76 -12.49
N GLN A 155 -8.41 -9.96 -13.50
CA GLN A 155 -9.70 -10.02 -14.16
C GLN A 155 -9.92 -11.32 -14.93
N GLU A 156 -8.89 -11.83 -15.59
CA GLU A 156 -9.02 -13.00 -16.46
C GLU A 156 -8.97 -14.32 -15.73
N GLN A 157 -8.19 -14.40 -14.63
CA GLN A 157 -7.83 -15.67 -14.04
C GLN A 157 -8.23 -15.82 -12.57
N LEU A 158 -8.46 -14.73 -11.81
CA LEU A 158 -8.59 -14.80 -10.36
C LEU A 158 -10.01 -14.59 -9.82
N GLY A 159 -10.98 -14.30 -10.66
CA GLY A 159 -12.39 -14.27 -10.22
C GLY A 159 -12.82 -15.64 -9.68
N PHE A 160 -13.30 -15.71 -8.44
CA PHE A 160 -13.69 -16.94 -7.77
C PHE A 160 -15.11 -16.85 -7.23
N ASN A 161 -15.95 -17.85 -7.48
CA ASN A 161 -17.37 -17.88 -7.07
C ASN A 161 -17.66 -18.87 -5.92
N GLY A 162 -16.62 -19.32 -5.24
CA GLY A 162 -16.74 -20.35 -4.19
C GLY A 162 -16.55 -21.78 -4.68
N LYS A 163 -16.50 -21.99 -6.00
CA LYS A 163 -16.30 -23.31 -6.63
C LYS A 163 -15.26 -23.26 -7.75
N GLU A 164 -15.39 -22.30 -8.64
CA GLU A 164 -14.59 -22.18 -9.86
C GLU A 164 -13.73 -20.92 -9.80
N LEU A 165 -12.49 -21.03 -10.29
CA LEU A 165 -11.54 -19.96 -10.48
C LEU A 165 -11.56 -19.52 -11.95
N GLY A 166 -11.27 -18.25 -12.23
CA GLY A 166 -11.31 -17.67 -13.58
C GLY A 166 -12.72 -17.29 -14.04
N VAL A 167 -13.65 -17.10 -13.10
CA VAL A 167 -15.00 -16.63 -13.38
C VAL A 167 -14.95 -15.18 -13.86
N LYS A 168 -15.58 -14.93 -15.00
CA LYS A 168 -15.61 -13.60 -15.62
C LYS A 168 -16.58 -12.67 -14.90
N PHE A 169 -16.22 -11.41 -14.85
CA PHE A 169 -17.04 -10.31 -14.36
C PHE A 169 -16.80 -9.06 -15.21
N GLY A 170 -17.70 -8.13 -15.16
CA GLY A 170 -17.68 -6.91 -15.96
C GLY A 170 -18.23 -5.69 -15.20
N PRO A 171 -18.49 -4.59 -15.90
CA PRO A 171 -18.95 -3.33 -15.29
C PRO A 171 -20.32 -3.43 -14.61
N ASP A 172 -21.14 -4.38 -15.00
CA ASP A 172 -22.48 -4.66 -14.47
C ASP A 172 -22.48 -5.70 -13.33
N TYR A 173 -21.32 -6.08 -12.81
CA TYR A 173 -21.22 -7.04 -11.71
C TYR A 173 -22.09 -6.63 -10.52
N ASN A 174 -22.92 -7.59 -10.08
CA ASN A 174 -23.79 -7.44 -8.92
C ASN A 174 -23.75 -8.74 -8.09
N PRO A 175 -23.26 -8.72 -6.85
CA PRO A 175 -23.14 -9.92 -6.01
C PRO A 175 -24.50 -10.58 -5.67
N ALA A 176 -25.63 -9.88 -5.84
CA ALA A 176 -26.96 -10.46 -5.69
C ALA A 176 -27.26 -11.55 -6.74
N ASN A 177 -26.59 -11.50 -7.89
CA ASN A 177 -26.71 -12.50 -8.96
C ASN A 177 -25.72 -13.67 -8.80
N GLY A 178 -24.94 -13.66 -7.75
CA GLY A 178 -23.88 -14.62 -7.45
C GLY A 178 -22.57 -13.87 -7.13
N ALA A 179 -22.07 -14.09 -5.91
CA ALA A 179 -20.84 -13.43 -5.49
C ALA A 179 -19.62 -13.98 -6.22
N ILE A 180 -18.77 -13.09 -6.69
CA ILE A 180 -17.44 -13.37 -7.24
C ILE A 180 -16.45 -12.53 -6.45
N TRP A 181 -15.37 -13.11 -5.98
CA TRP A 181 -14.33 -12.40 -5.23
C TRP A 181 -12.94 -12.89 -5.58
N PHE A 182 -11.93 -12.21 -5.13
CA PHE A 182 -10.56 -12.70 -5.18
C PHE A 182 -10.29 -13.51 -3.90
N ALA A 183 -9.96 -14.78 -4.06
CA ALA A 183 -9.68 -15.67 -2.94
C ALA A 183 -8.41 -15.21 -2.19
N HIS A 184 -8.38 -15.38 -0.87
CA HIS A 184 -7.28 -14.94 -0.02
C HIS A 184 -5.93 -15.51 -0.45
N LYS A 185 -5.88 -16.77 -0.89
CA LYS A 185 -4.67 -17.37 -1.43
C LYS A 185 -4.94 -18.30 -2.61
N VAL A 186 -4.28 -18.01 -3.72
CA VAL A 186 -4.27 -18.85 -4.91
C VAL A 186 -2.84 -19.28 -5.20
N ALA A 187 -2.51 -20.55 -4.94
CA ALA A 187 -1.19 -21.10 -5.22
C ALA A 187 -0.95 -21.19 -6.74
N VAL A 188 0.28 -20.91 -7.16
CA VAL A 188 0.71 -20.93 -8.56
C VAL A 188 1.66 -22.09 -8.80
N GLU A 189 1.33 -22.94 -9.78
CA GLU A 189 2.28 -23.84 -10.39
C GLU A 189 3.01 -23.08 -11.50
N GLU A 190 4.29 -22.80 -11.27
CA GLU A 190 5.13 -22.05 -12.21
C GLU A 190 5.65 -22.96 -13.31
N GLY A 191 5.52 -22.51 -14.54
CA GLY A 191 6.13 -23.09 -15.72
C GLY A 191 7.21 -22.20 -16.31
N SER A 192 7.72 -22.59 -17.47
CA SER A 192 8.63 -21.77 -18.26
C SER A 192 8.37 -22.03 -19.74
N GLU A 193 8.16 -20.96 -20.49
CA GLU A 193 8.04 -20.99 -21.95
C GLU A 193 9.16 -20.12 -22.54
N SER A 194 9.96 -20.73 -23.40
CA SER A 194 11.10 -20.05 -24.04
C SER A 194 12.05 -19.34 -23.06
N GLY A 195 12.20 -19.89 -21.84
CA GLY A 195 13.02 -19.31 -20.78
C GLY A 195 12.33 -18.24 -19.94
N VAL A 196 11.10 -17.86 -20.28
CA VAL A 196 10.29 -16.91 -19.52
C VAL A 196 9.39 -17.67 -18.54
N LYS A 197 9.28 -17.17 -17.31
CA LYS A 197 8.39 -17.74 -16.30
C LYS A 197 6.93 -17.53 -16.70
N SER A 198 6.11 -18.57 -16.52
CA SER A 198 4.70 -18.57 -16.89
C SER A 198 3.86 -19.26 -15.82
N ILE A 199 2.56 -18.95 -15.80
CA ILE A 199 1.58 -19.65 -14.97
C ILE A 199 1.17 -20.94 -15.70
N LYS A 200 1.53 -22.10 -15.14
CA LYS A 200 1.12 -23.40 -15.65
C LYS A 200 -0.21 -23.86 -15.06
N GLY A 201 -0.45 -23.53 -13.80
CA GLY A 201 -1.68 -23.88 -13.11
C GLY A 201 -1.95 -23.00 -11.89
N LEU A 202 -3.23 -22.89 -11.55
CA LEU A 202 -3.72 -22.12 -10.40
C LEU A 202 -4.57 -23.01 -9.51
N LYS A 203 -4.40 -22.87 -8.19
CA LYS A 203 -5.18 -23.62 -7.21
C LYS A 203 -5.54 -22.73 -6.02
N VAL A 204 -6.83 -22.56 -5.75
CA VAL A 204 -7.29 -21.91 -4.53
C VAL A 204 -6.91 -22.76 -3.32
N THR A 205 -6.13 -22.22 -2.42
CA THR A 205 -5.69 -22.85 -1.16
C THR A 205 -6.34 -22.23 0.06
N ASP A 206 -6.77 -20.96 -0.03
CA ASP A 206 -7.66 -20.31 0.91
C ASP A 206 -8.73 -19.53 0.14
N ALA A 207 -9.97 -19.94 0.30
CA ALA A 207 -11.12 -19.41 -0.43
C ALA A 207 -11.79 -18.20 0.24
N THR A 208 -11.29 -17.77 1.40
CA THR A 208 -11.86 -16.65 2.17
C THR A 208 -11.85 -15.37 1.34
N SER A 209 -12.92 -14.58 1.41
CA SER A 209 -12.88 -13.16 1.08
C SER A 209 -12.50 -12.41 2.35
N SER A 210 -11.35 -11.74 2.34
CA SER A 210 -10.86 -10.95 3.48
C SER A 210 -11.14 -9.47 3.24
N LEU A 211 -11.53 -8.76 4.30
CA LEU A 211 -11.69 -7.31 4.25
C LEU A 211 -10.36 -6.62 3.90
N ARG A 212 -9.24 -7.11 4.47
CA ARG A 212 -7.89 -6.59 4.17
C ARG A 212 -7.55 -6.73 2.69
N ASP A 213 -7.77 -7.88 2.12
CA ASP A 213 -7.58 -8.12 0.68
C ASP A 213 -8.41 -7.15 -0.16
N THR A 214 -9.64 -6.90 0.27
CA THR A 214 -10.58 -6.05 -0.47
C THR A 214 -10.20 -4.58 -0.41
N TRP A 215 -9.92 -4.01 0.78
CA TRP A 215 -9.60 -2.59 0.86
C TRP A 215 -8.20 -2.26 0.32
N GLN A 216 -7.24 -3.16 0.56
CA GLN A 216 -5.86 -2.96 0.13
C GLN A 216 -5.70 -3.08 -1.39
N MET A 217 -6.64 -3.77 -2.04
CA MET A 217 -6.74 -3.82 -3.48
C MET A 217 -7.61 -2.68 -4.04
N LEU A 218 -8.70 -2.31 -3.37
CA LEU A 218 -9.60 -1.23 -3.82
C LEU A 218 -8.88 0.12 -3.90
N TRP A 219 -8.00 0.41 -2.96
CA TRP A 219 -7.26 1.67 -2.94
C TRP A 219 -6.42 1.88 -4.21
N PRO A 220 -5.43 1.03 -4.54
CA PRO A 220 -4.63 1.22 -5.75
C PRO A 220 -5.46 1.15 -7.03
N VAL A 221 -6.49 0.33 -7.09
CA VAL A 221 -7.39 0.28 -8.26
C VAL A 221 -8.20 1.55 -8.38
N GLY A 222 -8.61 2.17 -7.28
CA GLY A 222 -9.25 3.49 -7.28
C GLY A 222 -8.31 4.60 -7.76
N GLU A 223 -7.06 4.59 -7.32
CA GLU A 223 -6.01 5.50 -7.81
C GLU A 223 -5.75 5.29 -9.32
N PHE A 224 -5.66 4.03 -9.74
CA PHE A 224 -5.45 3.70 -11.15
C PHE A 224 -6.65 4.07 -12.02
N PHE A 225 -7.88 3.90 -11.51
CA PHE A 225 -9.08 4.39 -12.18
C PHE A 225 -9.03 5.90 -12.42
N ALA A 226 -8.69 6.68 -11.37
CA ALA A 226 -8.57 8.13 -11.50
C ALA A 226 -7.44 8.56 -12.45
N PHE A 227 -6.33 7.85 -12.43
CA PHE A 227 -5.18 8.09 -13.27
C PHE A 227 -5.48 7.84 -14.75
N THR A 228 -6.27 6.81 -15.06
CA THR A 228 -6.66 6.43 -16.41
C THR A 228 -7.97 7.07 -16.89
N ASP A 229 -8.64 7.85 -16.04
CA ASP A 229 -9.96 8.40 -16.28
C ASP A 229 -9.94 9.53 -17.31
N GLN A 230 -10.54 9.28 -18.46
CA GLN A 230 -10.63 10.23 -19.57
C GLN A 230 -12.03 10.82 -19.72
N ARG A 231 -12.94 10.58 -18.78
CA ARG A 231 -14.27 11.18 -18.81
C ARG A 231 -14.18 12.70 -18.76
N THR A 232 -15.07 13.37 -19.47
CA THR A 232 -15.10 14.85 -19.53
C THR A 232 -15.34 15.53 -18.19
N ALA A 233 -15.96 14.82 -17.25
CA ALA A 233 -16.17 15.29 -15.88
C ALA A 233 -14.87 15.34 -15.06
N ASN A 234 -13.83 14.61 -15.45
CA ASN A 234 -12.55 14.63 -14.76
C ASN A 234 -11.70 15.83 -15.21
N SER A 235 -11.63 16.86 -14.38
CA SER A 235 -10.80 18.04 -14.61
C SER A 235 -9.32 17.84 -14.32
N ALA A 236 -8.94 16.72 -13.72
CA ALA A 236 -7.57 16.38 -13.32
C ALA A 236 -6.97 15.26 -14.19
N GLN A 237 -7.39 15.17 -15.44
CA GLN A 237 -6.85 14.19 -16.41
C GLN A 237 -5.33 14.33 -16.52
N ASN A 238 -4.64 13.18 -16.57
CA ASN A 238 -3.21 13.17 -16.79
C ASN A 238 -2.91 13.25 -18.30
N PRO A 239 -2.36 14.37 -18.79
CA PRO A 239 -2.12 14.54 -20.23
C PRO A 239 -1.02 13.61 -20.75
N ALA A 240 -0.04 13.26 -19.93
CA ALA A 240 1.02 12.35 -20.34
C ALA A 240 0.50 10.91 -20.47
N PHE A 241 -0.40 10.48 -19.57
CA PHE A 241 -1.07 9.20 -19.72
C PHE A 241 -1.86 9.15 -21.04
N SER A 242 -2.68 10.15 -21.33
CA SER A 242 -3.46 10.22 -22.57
C SER A 242 -2.56 10.22 -23.81
N ALA A 243 -1.43 10.92 -23.78
CA ALA A 243 -0.49 10.95 -24.90
C ALA A 243 0.18 9.59 -25.17
N VAL A 244 0.40 8.79 -24.13
CA VAL A 244 1.12 7.51 -24.23
C VAL A 244 0.17 6.34 -24.44
N PHE A 245 -0.95 6.30 -23.72
CA PHE A 245 -1.82 5.11 -23.61
C PHE A 245 -3.17 5.26 -24.30
N ASP A 246 -3.58 6.47 -24.69
CA ASP A 246 -4.85 6.71 -25.37
C ASP A 246 -4.61 6.95 -26.85
N GLY A 247 -4.23 5.93 -27.55
CA GLY A 247 -3.94 5.97 -28.97
C GLY A 247 -3.19 4.74 -29.43
N ALA A 248 -2.54 4.81 -30.59
CA ALA A 248 -1.70 3.71 -31.05
C ALA A 248 -0.43 3.62 -30.19
N PRO A 249 -0.01 2.42 -29.72
CA PRO A 249 -0.58 1.11 -30.04
C PRO A 249 -1.80 0.70 -29.21
N PHE A 250 -2.21 1.47 -28.24
CA PHE A 250 -3.33 1.16 -27.36
C PHE A 250 -4.63 1.73 -27.95
N ALA A 251 -5.69 0.93 -27.92
CA ALA A 251 -7.01 1.42 -28.28
C ALA A 251 -7.53 2.37 -27.20
N ALA A 252 -8.22 3.44 -27.63
CA ALA A 252 -8.94 4.30 -26.70
C ALA A 252 -10.01 3.49 -25.95
N ALA A 253 -10.20 3.81 -24.67
CA ALA A 253 -11.23 3.17 -23.87
C ALA A 253 -12.62 3.43 -24.47
N PRO A 254 -13.50 2.43 -24.56
CA PRO A 254 -14.89 2.65 -24.92
C PRO A 254 -15.51 3.70 -23.99
N ASN A 255 -16.23 4.65 -24.54
CA ASN A 255 -16.87 5.74 -23.80
C ASN A 255 -15.91 6.62 -22.96
N ALA A 256 -14.62 6.65 -23.29
CA ALA A 256 -13.60 7.41 -22.57
C ALA A 256 -13.94 8.90 -22.38
N ASN A 257 -14.65 9.48 -23.34
CA ASN A 257 -15.06 10.89 -23.33
C ASN A 257 -16.49 11.12 -22.82
N THR A 258 -17.08 10.14 -22.15
CA THR A 258 -18.41 10.31 -21.52
C THR A 258 -18.27 10.74 -20.06
N ASP A 259 -19.36 11.28 -19.51
CA ASP A 259 -19.43 11.67 -18.09
C ASP A 259 -19.89 10.51 -17.20
N SER A 260 -20.04 9.32 -17.75
CA SER A 260 -20.42 8.11 -17.02
C SER A 260 -19.75 6.89 -17.59
N VAL A 261 -19.44 5.93 -16.75
CA VAL A 261 -19.03 4.58 -17.12
C VAL A 261 -20.29 3.73 -17.25
N ASP A 262 -20.46 3.06 -18.34
CA ASP A 262 -21.66 2.28 -18.63
C ASP A 262 -21.34 0.83 -19.03
N SER A 263 -22.39 0.06 -19.34
CA SER A 263 -22.27 -1.35 -19.71
C SER A 263 -21.60 -1.62 -21.06
N ASN A 264 -21.26 -0.58 -21.82
CA ASN A 264 -20.53 -0.77 -23.08
C ASN A 264 -19.04 -1.01 -22.83
N ASP A 265 -18.53 -0.68 -21.65
CA ASP A 265 -17.17 -0.98 -21.21
C ASP A 265 -17.04 -2.47 -20.84
N VAL A 266 -17.38 -3.34 -21.76
CA VAL A 266 -17.56 -4.77 -21.48
C VAL A 266 -16.24 -5.54 -21.50
N VAL A 267 -15.29 -5.05 -22.26
CA VAL A 267 -14.03 -5.76 -22.47
C VAL A 267 -12.93 -4.90 -21.89
N ALA A 268 -12.38 -5.36 -20.78
CA ALA A 268 -11.27 -4.69 -20.13
C ALA A 268 -9.96 -4.96 -20.90
N THR A 269 -9.89 -4.48 -22.12
CA THR A 269 -8.68 -4.51 -22.96
C THR A 269 -7.88 -3.22 -22.84
N ASP A 270 -8.50 -2.17 -22.35
CA ASP A 270 -7.86 -0.89 -22.06
C ASP A 270 -7.81 -0.64 -20.54
N ALA A 271 -6.92 0.26 -20.15
CA ALA A 271 -6.62 0.49 -18.74
C ALA A 271 -7.82 1.04 -17.95
N PHE A 272 -8.63 1.90 -18.57
CA PHE A 272 -9.78 2.50 -17.90
C PHE A 272 -10.90 1.50 -17.64
N SER A 273 -11.31 0.72 -18.65
CA SER A 273 -12.33 -0.32 -18.50
C SER A 273 -11.89 -1.40 -17.50
N LEU A 274 -10.61 -1.78 -17.51
CA LEU A 274 -10.01 -2.72 -16.59
C LEU A 274 -10.12 -2.23 -15.12
N ALA A 275 -9.72 -0.97 -14.88
CA ALA A 275 -9.84 -0.33 -13.57
C ALA A 275 -11.30 -0.22 -13.12
N ASN A 276 -12.22 0.12 -14.03
CA ASN A 276 -13.64 0.20 -13.75
C ASN A 276 -14.22 -1.14 -13.31
N ASN A 277 -13.96 -2.22 -14.05
CA ASN A 277 -14.49 -3.53 -13.76
C ASN A 277 -14.01 -4.07 -12.41
N ILE A 278 -12.71 -3.96 -12.15
CA ILE A 278 -12.12 -4.46 -10.89
C ILE A 278 -12.55 -3.59 -9.70
N SER A 279 -12.55 -2.26 -9.84
CA SER A 279 -13.01 -1.38 -8.76
C SER A 279 -14.48 -1.59 -8.42
N ASN A 280 -15.32 -1.83 -9.43
CA ASN A 280 -16.72 -2.16 -9.21
C ASN A 280 -16.89 -3.50 -8.45
N LEU A 281 -16.18 -4.56 -8.86
CA LEU A 281 -16.20 -5.84 -8.16
C LEU A 281 -15.80 -5.68 -6.69
N LEU A 282 -14.66 -5.04 -6.42
CA LEU A 282 -14.15 -4.84 -5.06
C LEU A 282 -15.12 -4.01 -4.20
N PHE A 283 -15.66 -2.92 -4.75
CA PHE A 283 -16.61 -2.07 -4.05
C PHE A 283 -17.91 -2.79 -3.73
N GLN A 284 -18.50 -3.50 -4.71
CA GLN A 284 -19.73 -4.26 -4.50
C GLN A 284 -19.53 -5.37 -3.47
N ASN A 285 -18.37 -6.04 -3.48
CA ASN A 285 -18.03 -7.04 -2.48
C ASN A 285 -17.83 -6.42 -1.09
N MET A 286 -17.15 -5.30 -0.98
CA MET A 286 -17.03 -4.59 0.29
C MET A 286 -18.40 -4.26 0.87
N ALA A 287 -19.32 -3.79 0.05
CA ALA A 287 -20.68 -3.44 0.46
C ALA A 287 -21.56 -4.65 0.80
N ALA A 288 -21.45 -5.76 0.07
CA ALA A 288 -22.33 -6.91 0.20
C ALA A 288 -21.76 -8.02 1.09
N LEU A 289 -20.45 -8.25 1.05
CA LEU A 289 -19.81 -9.37 1.75
C LEU A 289 -19.22 -8.93 3.10
N HIS A 290 -18.81 -7.67 3.23
CA HIS A 290 -18.09 -7.19 4.42
C HIS A 290 -18.84 -6.14 5.23
N TYR A 291 -19.75 -5.36 4.64
CA TYR A 291 -20.46 -4.34 5.41
C TYR A 291 -21.71 -4.90 6.06
N ASN A 292 -21.73 -4.91 7.40
CA ASN A 292 -22.91 -5.29 8.16
C ASN A 292 -23.87 -4.09 8.27
N GLN A 293 -24.92 -4.09 7.45
CA GLN A 293 -25.89 -3.00 7.36
C GLN A 293 -26.60 -2.72 8.69
N LYS A 294 -26.84 -3.75 9.49
CA LYS A 294 -27.57 -3.62 10.77
C LYS A 294 -26.73 -2.87 11.81
N GLN A 295 -25.43 -3.13 11.83
CA GLN A 295 -24.52 -2.54 12.82
C GLN A 295 -23.79 -1.29 12.27
N GLY A 296 -23.78 -1.09 10.95
CA GLY A 296 -23.07 0.02 10.33
C GLY A 296 -21.55 -0.14 10.37
N THR A 297 -21.02 -1.35 10.27
CA THR A 297 -19.59 -1.63 10.39
C THR A 297 -19.11 -2.72 9.44
N PHE A 298 -17.82 -2.71 9.13
CA PHE A 298 -17.18 -3.75 8.35
C PHE A 298 -16.77 -4.94 9.22
N VAL A 299 -16.89 -6.14 8.64
CA VAL A 299 -16.42 -7.40 9.23
C VAL A 299 -15.27 -7.98 8.41
N THR A 300 -14.38 -8.70 9.08
CA THR A 300 -13.10 -9.14 8.53
C THR A 300 -13.21 -10.16 7.42
N GLU A 301 -14.23 -11.03 7.44
CA GLU A 301 -14.27 -12.20 6.58
C GLU A 301 -15.67 -12.50 6.04
N TYR A 302 -15.65 -13.09 4.84
CA TYR A 302 -16.79 -13.76 4.24
C TYR A 302 -16.36 -15.15 3.75
N GLN A 303 -17.05 -16.18 4.21
CA GLN A 303 -16.75 -17.56 3.86
C GLN A 303 -18.04 -18.36 3.62
N GLN A 304 -18.02 -19.21 2.62
CA GLN A 304 -19.10 -20.17 2.33
C GLN A 304 -20.53 -19.56 2.32
N GLY A 305 -20.64 -18.37 1.76
CA GLY A 305 -21.92 -17.67 1.68
C GLY A 305 -22.32 -16.91 2.95
N THR A 306 -21.46 -16.87 3.97
CA THR A 306 -21.77 -16.26 5.26
C THR A 306 -20.82 -15.13 5.60
N GLN A 307 -21.37 -13.98 5.97
CA GLN A 307 -20.65 -12.86 6.52
C GLN A 307 -20.20 -13.18 7.96
N GLY A 308 -18.93 -12.88 8.27
CA GLY A 308 -18.40 -13.02 9.63
C GLY A 308 -19.00 -12.01 10.62
N ASN A 309 -18.57 -12.09 11.86
CA ASN A 309 -19.01 -11.20 12.93
C ASN A 309 -17.86 -10.49 13.66
N ARG A 310 -16.65 -10.60 13.15
CA ARG A 310 -15.47 -9.95 13.70
C ARG A 310 -15.25 -8.59 13.04
N VAL A 311 -15.08 -7.56 13.86
CA VAL A 311 -14.63 -6.23 13.46
C VAL A 311 -13.18 -6.07 13.90
N ASP A 312 -12.30 -5.74 12.96
CA ASP A 312 -10.94 -5.31 13.21
C ASP A 312 -10.82 -3.81 12.91
N VAL A 313 -10.32 -3.03 13.87
CA VAL A 313 -10.28 -1.56 13.75
C VAL A 313 -9.30 -1.11 12.69
N TYR A 314 -8.18 -1.81 12.54
CA TYR A 314 -7.19 -1.48 11.52
C TYR A 314 -7.83 -1.58 10.12
N ASP A 315 -8.37 -2.74 9.79
CA ASP A 315 -8.96 -2.99 8.47
C ASP A 315 -10.21 -2.15 8.22
N ALA A 316 -11.06 -1.97 9.23
CA ALA A 316 -12.25 -1.12 9.12
C ALA A 316 -11.88 0.36 8.88
N SER A 317 -10.83 0.84 9.52
CA SER A 317 -10.35 2.21 9.36
C SER A 317 -9.72 2.45 7.99
N TYR A 318 -8.90 1.53 7.52
CA TYR A 318 -8.32 1.61 6.17
C TYR A 318 -9.36 1.38 5.08
N SER A 319 -10.44 0.65 5.37
CA SER A 319 -11.60 0.56 4.46
C SER A 319 -12.25 1.92 4.22
N MET A 320 -12.34 2.77 5.26
CA MET A 320 -12.85 4.15 5.07
C MET A 320 -11.93 4.97 4.17
N ALA A 321 -10.61 4.85 4.32
CA ALA A 321 -9.64 5.53 3.46
C ALA A 321 -9.74 5.05 2.01
N ALA A 322 -9.80 3.73 1.78
CA ALA A 322 -9.95 3.17 0.43
C ALA A 322 -11.27 3.56 -0.23
N LEU A 323 -12.36 3.57 0.53
CA LEU A 323 -13.67 4.02 0.03
C LEU A 323 -13.70 5.52 -0.29
N SER A 324 -12.96 6.34 0.43
CA SER A 324 -12.81 7.77 0.12
C SER A 324 -12.12 7.96 -1.24
N ILE A 325 -11.05 7.22 -1.50
CA ILE A 325 -10.37 7.23 -2.81
C ILE A 325 -11.33 6.74 -3.92
N TYR A 326 -12.01 5.63 -3.69
CA TYR A 326 -12.98 5.09 -4.65
C TYR A 326 -14.10 6.09 -4.97
N GLN A 327 -14.71 6.70 -3.94
CA GLN A 327 -15.78 7.69 -4.11
C GLN A 327 -15.30 8.88 -4.94
N ARG A 328 -14.13 9.42 -4.62
CA ARG A 328 -13.57 10.55 -5.35
C ARG A 328 -13.30 10.19 -6.81
N ALA A 329 -12.70 9.03 -7.07
CA ALA A 329 -12.45 8.55 -8.41
C ALA A 329 -13.75 8.39 -9.23
N LYS A 330 -14.78 7.76 -8.64
CA LYS A 330 -16.08 7.58 -9.33
C LYS A 330 -16.81 8.89 -9.59
N ASP A 331 -16.68 9.86 -8.72
CA ASP A 331 -17.29 11.18 -8.84
C ASP A 331 -16.41 12.19 -9.62
N ALA A 332 -15.36 11.72 -10.28
CA ALA A 332 -14.41 12.53 -11.05
C ALA A 332 -13.78 13.68 -10.25
N LEU A 333 -13.54 13.44 -8.97
CA LEU A 333 -12.83 14.34 -8.06
C LEU A 333 -11.33 13.99 -8.04
N PRO A 334 -10.44 14.95 -7.82
CA PRO A 334 -9.03 14.66 -7.66
C PRO A 334 -8.78 13.66 -6.53
N VAL A 335 -7.90 12.68 -6.77
CA VAL A 335 -7.44 11.70 -5.78
C VAL A 335 -5.95 11.92 -5.45
N GLY A 336 -5.45 11.21 -4.45
CA GLY A 336 -4.06 11.33 -4.01
C GLY A 336 -3.80 12.60 -3.20
N TYR A 337 -2.70 13.26 -3.49
CA TYR A 337 -2.28 14.49 -2.78
C TYR A 337 -3.01 15.74 -3.25
N ALA A 338 -3.74 15.67 -4.35
CA ALA A 338 -4.51 16.79 -4.84
C ALA A 338 -5.59 17.14 -3.82
N SER A 339 -5.70 18.42 -3.49
CA SER A 339 -6.67 18.91 -2.53
C SER A 339 -8.09 18.73 -3.05
N ALA A 340 -8.96 18.56 -2.10
CA ALA A 340 -10.32 18.14 -2.24
C ALA A 340 -11.28 19.25 -2.64
N GLU A 341 -11.03 20.06 -3.59
CA GLU A 341 -12.07 20.95 -4.05
C GLU A 341 -13.07 20.18 -4.93
N SER A 342 -14.34 20.15 -4.50
CA SER A 342 -15.40 19.61 -5.31
C SER A 342 -15.82 20.64 -6.36
N SER A 343 -15.90 20.22 -7.62
CA SER A 343 -16.52 21.02 -8.67
C SER A 343 -18.00 20.67 -8.78
N ASP A 344 -18.85 21.64 -9.06
CA ASP A 344 -20.28 21.40 -9.32
C ASP A 344 -20.52 20.57 -10.60
N VAL A 345 -19.51 20.49 -11.47
CA VAL A 345 -19.55 19.66 -12.70
C VAL A 345 -19.19 18.20 -12.44
N ASN A 346 -18.65 17.87 -11.26
CA ASN A 346 -18.30 16.50 -10.94
C ASN A 346 -19.53 15.61 -10.78
N LEU A 347 -19.33 14.32 -11.05
CA LEU A 347 -20.40 13.34 -10.94
C LEU A 347 -20.85 13.17 -9.48
N LYS A 348 -22.12 12.81 -9.30
CA LYS A 348 -22.71 12.44 -8.01
C LYS A 348 -23.24 11.01 -8.11
N SER A 349 -22.32 10.06 -8.34
CA SER A 349 -22.66 8.67 -8.62
C SER A 349 -23.37 7.96 -7.45
N GLU A 350 -24.22 7.00 -7.75
CA GLU A 350 -24.89 6.19 -6.71
C GLU A 350 -23.88 5.36 -5.93
N SER A 351 -22.83 4.87 -6.57
CA SER A 351 -21.73 4.18 -5.89
C SER A 351 -20.94 5.11 -4.97
N GLY A 352 -20.70 6.36 -5.38
CA GLY A 352 -20.09 7.37 -4.53
C GLY A 352 -20.92 7.70 -3.30
N LYS A 353 -22.23 7.90 -3.46
CA LYS A 353 -23.17 8.12 -2.34
C LYS A 353 -23.19 6.92 -1.37
N LYS A 354 -23.19 5.69 -1.91
CA LYS A 354 -23.15 4.47 -1.09
C LYS A 354 -21.81 4.34 -0.35
N ALA A 355 -20.69 4.68 -0.98
CA ALA A 355 -19.38 4.71 -0.33
C ALA A 355 -19.35 5.70 0.85
N LEU A 356 -19.83 6.93 0.65
CA LEU A 356 -19.96 7.94 1.72
C LEU A 356 -20.84 7.46 2.88
N SER A 357 -21.94 6.78 2.60
CA SER A 357 -22.81 6.21 3.63
C SER A 357 -22.10 5.14 4.47
N MET A 358 -21.30 4.27 3.83
CA MET A 358 -20.52 3.25 4.55
C MET A 358 -19.38 3.86 5.36
N ILE A 359 -18.69 4.87 4.85
CA ILE A 359 -17.67 5.63 5.59
C ILE A 359 -18.28 6.22 6.86
N LYS A 360 -19.41 6.91 6.73
CA LYS A 360 -20.12 7.51 7.86
C LYS A 360 -20.55 6.46 8.88
N GLY A 361 -21.15 5.36 8.43
CA GLY A 361 -21.57 4.28 9.32
C GLY A 361 -20.40 3.70 10.12
N GLN A 362 -19.29 3.42 9.46
CA GLN A 362 -18.10 2.87 10.11
C GLN A 362 -17.47 3.86 11.09
N ALA A 363 -17.38 5.14 10.74
CA ALA A 363 -16.86 6.15 11.65
C ALA A 363 -17.74 6.30 12.90
N ASP A 364 -19.06 6.36 12.74
CA ASP A 364 -20.03 6.41 13.85
C ASP A 364 -19.94 5.14 14.72
N PHE A 365 -19.69 3.98 14.12
CA PHE A 365 -19.49 2.72 14.87
C PHE A 365 -18.24 2.79 15.76
N ILE A 366 -17.12 3.31 15.26
CA ILE A 366 -15.90 3.50 16.05
C ILE A 366 -16.18 4.43 17.24
N LEU A 367 -16.80 5.58 17.00
CA LEU A 367 -17.09 6.55 18.04
C LEU A 367 -17.99 5.97 19.13
N THR A 368 -18.98 5.19 18.75
CA THR A 368 -19.99 4.67 19.68
C THR A 368 -19.52 3.43 20.44
N ASN A 369 -18.77 2.55 19.77
CA ASN A 369 -18.55 1.20 20.28
C ASN A 369 -17.10 0.90 20.66
N LEU A 370 -16.10 1.59 20.09
CA LEU A 370 -14.72 1.15 20.16
C LEU A 370 -13.79 2.05 20.97
N ILE A 371 -14.22 3.25 21.39
CA ILE A 371 -13.40 4.13 22.22
C ILE A 371 -13.60 3.75 23.70
N GLY A 372 -12.48 3.48 24.38
CA GLY A 372 -12.45 3.16 25.80
C GLY A 372 -12.53 4.41 26.70
N LYS A 373 -12.70 4.21 28.00
CA LYS A 373 -12.72 5.29 29.00
C LYS A 373 -11.41 6.08 29.09
N ASN A 374 -10.30 5.46 28.70
CA ASN A 374 -8.98 6.09 28.61
C ASN A 374 -8.75 6.88 27.31
N GLY A 375 -9.74 6.96 26.43
CA GLY A 375 -9.67 7.64 25.15
C GLY A 375 -9.00 6.83 24.03
N LEU A 376 -8.46 5.66 24.32
CA LEU A 376 -7.84 4.76 23.35
C LEU A 376 -8.91 3.86 22.70
N VAL A 377 -8.63 3.44 21.46
CA VAL A 377 -9.49 2.55 20.69
C VAL A 377 -9.11 1.09 20.97
N PHE A 378 -10.10 0.23 21.15
CA PHE A 378 -9.90 -1.22 21.21
C PHE A 378 -9.56 -1.78 19.82
N ASP A 379 -8.74 -2.85 19.78
CA ASP A 379 -8.28 -3.44 18.51
C ASP A 379 -9.42 -3.98 17.66
N GLY A 380 -10.51 -4.35 18.28
CA GLY A 380 -11.67 -4.81 17.57
C GLY A 380 -12.84 -5.23 18.48
N MET A 381 -13.79 -5.89 17.86
CA MET A 381 -15.02 -6.30 18.51
C MET A 381 -15.65 -7.50 17.79
N THR A 382 -16.30 -8.38 18.53
CA THR A 382 -17.22 -9.38 17.97
C THR A 382 -18.64 -8.83 18.04
N ILE A 383 -19.28 -8.70 16.88
CA ILE A 383 -20.64 -8.19 16.75
C ILE A 383 -21.67 -9.33 16.72
N ASP A 384 -21.77 -10.01 17.81
CA ASP A 384 -22.81 -11.00 18.07
C ASP A 384 -23.88 -10.42 19.02
N LYS A 385 -24.65 -11.29 19.66
CA LYS A 385 -25.67 -10.86 20.64
C LYS A 385 -25.06 -10.12 21.83
N SER A 386 -23.78 -10.35 22.15
CA SER A 386 -23.09 -9.81 23.31
C SER A 386 -22.34 -8.50 23.03
N MET A 387 -22.04 -8.19 21.77
CA MET A 387 -21.26 -7.01 21.37
C MET A 387 -19.96 -6.88 22.19
N THR A 388 -19.08 -7.89 22.10
CA THR A 388 -17.90 -8.03 22.97
C THR A 388 -16.68 -7.35 22.37
N ARG A 389 -16.15 -6.35 23.06
CA ARG A 389 -14.89 -5.67 22.71
C ARG A 389 -13.69 -6.55 23.04
N ASP A 390 -12.62 -6.36 22.31
CA ASP A 390 -11.32 -6.91 22.66
C ASP A 390 -10.80 -6.32 23.97
N ALA A 391 -9.88 -7.01 24.59
CA ALA A 391 -9.17 -6.48 25.76
C ALA A 391 -7.97 -5.60 25.38
N SER A 392 -7.46 -5.72 24.16
CA SER A 392 -6.25 -5.05 23.68
C SER A 392 -6.55 -3.71 23.02
N GLN A 393 -5.58 -2.81 23.15
CA GLN A 393 -5.53 -1.48 22.55
C GLN A 393 -4.12 -1.29 21.99
N SER A 394 -3.86 -1.72 20.77
CA SER A 394 -2.56 -1.68 20.13
C SER A 394 -2.22 -0.31 19.55
N VAL A 395 -0.96 -0.04 19.29
CA VAL A 395 -0.48 1.20 18.68
C VAL A 395 -1.03 1.35 17.26
N ASP A 396 -0.99 0.29 16.48
CA ASP A 396 -1.47 0.28 15.10
C ASP A 396 -2.98 0.53 14.99
N ALA A 397 -3.80 -0.02 15.89
CA ALA A 397 -5.23 0.29 15.93
C ALA A 397 -5.51 1.78 16.19
N GLN A 398 -4.73 2.43 17.06
CA GLN A 398 -4.88 3.85 17.35
C GLN A 398 -4.61 4.71 16.10
N PHE A 399 -3.45 4.51 15.49
CA PHE A 399 -3.07 5.30 14.31
C PHE A 399 -3.92 4.97 13.07
N ALA A 400 -4.34 3.72 12.90
CA ALA A 400 -5.31 3.36 11.87
C ALA A 400 -6.66 4.08 12.08
N ALA A 401 -7.17 4.10 13.32
CA ALA A 401 -8.40 4.82 13.65
C ALA A 401 -8.29 6.32 13.36
N ILE A 402 -7.17 6.95 13.71
CA ILE A 402 -6.89 8.37 13.37
C ILE A 402 -6.96 8.56 11.85
N ARG A 403 -6.27 7.71 11.08
CA ARG A 403 -6.28 7.75 9.62
C ARG A 403 -7.68 7.64 9.03
N GLY A 404 -8.46 6.65 9.50
CA GLY A 404 -9.82 6.41 9.03
C GLY A 404 -10.80 7.52 9.40
N LEU A 405 -10.71 8.07 10.61
CA LEU A 405 -11.56 9.18 11.06
C LEU A 405 -11.25 10.48 10.34
N VAL A 406 -9.98 10.76 10.02
CA VAL A 406 -9.63 11.90 9.16
C VAL A 406 -10.18 11.70 7.75
N ALA A 407 -10.07 10.49 7.18
CA ALA A 407 -10.70 10.19 5.89
C ALA A 407 -12.22 10.42 5.93
N ALA A 408 -12.89 10.01 7.01
CA ALA A 408 -14.31 10.27 7.19
C ALA A 408 -14.62 11.78 7.32
N PHE A 409 -13.81 12.53 8.04
CA PHE A 409 -13.94 14.00 8.12
C PHE A 409 -13.82 14.64 6.74
N LEU A 410 -12.78 14.33 5.99
CA LEU A 410 -12.55 14.89 4.65
C LEU A 410 -13.63 14.50 3.63
N ALA A 411 -14.21 13.30 3.78
CA ALA A 411 -15.26 12.82 2.88
C ALA A 411 -16.64 13.40 3.19
N THR A 412 -16.92 13.77 4.46
CA THR A 412 -18.27 14.15 4.92
C THR A 412 -18.39 15.57 5.45
N ASP A 413 -17.26 16.25 5.65
CA ASP A 413 -17.14 17.56 6.32
C ASP A 413 -17.74 17.58 7.75
N ASP A 414 -17.89 16.40 8.38
CA ASP A 414 -18.43 16.30 9.74
C ASP A 414 -17.29 16.43 10.77
N VAL A 415 -17.20 17.59 11.39
CA VAL A 415 -16.14 17.96 12.33
C VAL A 415 -16.03 17.02 13.54
N LYS A 416 -17.08 16.27 13.88
CA LYS A 416 -17.04 15.31 15.00
C LYS A 416 -15.97 14.23 14.79
N TYR A 417 -15.71 13.83 13.53
CA TYR A 417 -14.68 12.83 13.21
C TYR A 417 -13.27 13.40 13.39
N LYS A 418 -13.05 14.66 12.98
CA LYS A 418 -11.80 15.39 13.26
C LYS A 418 -11.55 15.49 14.77
N GLN A 419 -12.57 15.89 15.54
CA GLN A 419 -12.46 16.00 17.00
C GLN A 419 -12.18 14.66 17.67
N ALA A 420 -12.81 13.58 17.21
CA ALA A 420 -12.53 12.24 17.70
C ALA A 420 -11.08 11.81 17.40
N ALA A 421 -10.59 12.04 16.18
CA ALA A 421 -9.21 11.76 15.81
C ALA A 421 -8.20 12.53 16.67
N ARG A 422 -8.44 13.84 16.93
CA ARG A 422 -7.65 14.66 17.86
C ARG A 422 -7.62 14.06 19.26
N SER A 423 -8.78 13.67 19.78
CA SER A 423 -8.91 13.09 21.11
C SER A 423 -8.16 11.76 21.24
N ILE A 424 -8.22 10.91 20.21
CA ILE A 424 -7.46 9.64 20.17
C ILE A 424 -5.96 9.94 20.13
N TYR A 425 -5.50 10.87 19.31
CA TYR A 425 -4.09 11.24 19.26
C TYR A 425 -3.56 11.72 20.62
N LEU A 426 -4.31 12.59 21.31
CA LEU A 426 -3.95 13.05 22.65
C LEU A 426 -3.93 11.90 23.69
N ALA A 427 -4.85 10.97 23.57
CA ALA A 427 -4.86 9.77 24.42
C ALA A 427 -3.64 8.86 24.14
N VAL A 428 -3.21 8.73 22.89
CA VAL A 428 -2.01 8.00 22.49
C VAL A 428 -0.76 8.64 23.07
N GLU A 429 -0.59 9.94 22.92
CA GLU A 429 0.56 10.66 23.51
C GLU A 429 0.60 10.52 25.03
N LYS A 430 -0.55 10.62 25.69
CA LYS A 430 -0.63 10.53 27.15
C LYS A 430 -0.38 9.12 27.69
N ASN A 431 -0.90 8.09 27.03
CA ASN A 431 -0.98 6.74 27.60
C ASN A 431 0.01 5.77 26.98
N MET A 432 0.52 6.05 25.78
CA MET A 432 1.33 5.09 25.01
C MET A 432 2.74 5.61 24.66
N PHE A 433 2.98 6.93 24.63
CA PHE A 433 4.31 7.43 24.32
C PHE A 433 5.29 7.14 25.46
N ASP A 434 6.33 6.38 25.16
CA ASP A 434 7.40 6.04 26.10
C ASP A 434 8.67 6.83 25.76
N LYS A 435 9.04 7.74 26.67
CA LYS A 435 10.19 8.63 26.49
C LYS A 435 11.53 7.88 26.50
N ASN A 436 11.59 6.68 27.08
CA ASN A 436 12.83 5.92 27.17
C ASN A 436 13.22 5.29 25.83
N ILE A 437 12.21 4.89 25.03
CA ILE A 437 12.40 4.32 23.70
C ILE A 437 12.01 5.30 22.59
N ASN A 438 11.59 6.51 22.97
CA ASN A 438 11.20 7.60 22.08
C ASN A 438 10.18 7.20 20.98
N THR A 439 9.28 6.28 21.30
CA THR A 439 8.19 5.82 20.44
C THR A 439 7.01 5.36 21.30
N TRP A 440 5.95 4.88 20.67
CA TRP A 440 4.74 4.44 21.36
C TRP A 440 4.81 2.96 21.72
N SER A 441 4.30 2.62 22.89
CA SER A 441 4.17 1.25 23.38
C SER A 441 2.79 1.04 23.99
N ALA A 442 2.15 -0.08 23.66
CA ALA A 442 0.88 -0.47 24.27
C ALA A 442 1.01 -0.78 25.78
N LYS A 443 2.22 -1.16 26.21
CA LYS A 443 2.53 -1.44 27.62
C LYS A 443 3.88 -0.83 27.97
N PRO A 444 3.94 0.17 28.86
CA PRO A 444 5.18 0.78 29.30
C PRO A 444 6.22 -0.24 29.76
N GLY A 445 7.47 -0.05 29.34
CA GLY A 445 8.58 -0.95 29.66
C GLY A 445 8.63 -2.25 28.86
N GLN A 446 7.75 -2.44 27.89
CA GLN A 446 7.83 -3.55 26.95
C GLN A 446 8.29 -3.06 25.56
N ALA A 447 9.04 -3.91 24.88
CA ALA A 447 9.45 -3.63 23.52
C ALA A 447 8.22 -3.49 22.61
N THR A 448 8.22 -2.44 21.80
CA THR A 448 7.21 -2.26 20.76
C THR A 448 7.68 -2.93 19.47
N ILE A 449 6.81 -3.74 18.88
CA ILE A 449 7.08 -4.41 17.62
C ILE A 449 6.40 -3.62 16.51
N HIS A 450 7.20 -3.13 15.58
CA HIS A 450 6.72 -2.48 14.36
C HIS A 450 6.78 -3.46 13.19
N THR A 451 5.63 -3.70 12.58
CA THR A 451 5.51 -4.41 11.31
C THR A 451 5.37 -3.38 10.19
N PRO A 452 5.45 -3.75 8.91
CA PRO A 452 5.10 -2.85 7.82
C PRO A 452 3.70 -2.22 7.97
N TYR A 453 2.72 -2.97 8.44
CA TYR A 453 1.37 -2.44 8.71
C TYR A 453 1.35 -1.44 9.87
N THR A 454 2.04 -1.73 10.97
CA THR A 454 2.17 -0.80 12.11
C THR A 454 2.83 0.51 11.66
N SER A 455 3.90 0.40 10.89
CA SER A 455 4.65 1.56 10.39
C SER A 455 3.84 2.38 9.39
N ALA A 456 3.07 1.73 8.52
CA ALA A 456 2.16 2.41 7.61
C ALA A 456 1.10 3.22 8.39
N ALA A 457 0.51 2.62 9.43
CA ALA A 457 -0.49 3.30 10.26
C ALA A 457 0.10 4.50 11.01
N ILE A 458 1.27 4.34 11.64
CA ILE A 458 1.95 5.43 12.36
C ILE A 458 2.30 6.56 11.40
N SER A 459 2.93 6.26 10.27
CA SER A 459 3.31 7.25 9.27
C SER A 459 2.09 8.04 8.76
N ALA A 460 1.04 7.30 8.37
CA ALA A 460 -0.19 7.91 7.89
C ALA A 460 -0.89 8.74 8.98
N GLY A 461 -1.02 8.21 10.20
CA GLY A 461 -1.67 8.91 11.30
C GLY A 461 -0.94 10.19 11.72
N LEU A 462 0.39 10.18 11.75
CA LEU A 462 1.20 11.38 12.01
C LEU A 462 1.07 12.40 10.86
N ARG A 463 1.08 11.95 9.60
CA ARG A 463 0.83 12.81 8.45
C ARG A 463 -0.53 13.50 8.57
N GLU A 464 -1.58 12.74 8.86
CA GLU A 464 -2.92 13.30 9.03
C GLU A 464 -2.99 14.28 10.22
N ALA A 465 -2.26 13.97 11.30
CA ALA A 465 -2.17 14.86 12.45
C ALA A 465 -1.53 16.22 12.08
N MET A 466 -0.41 16.20 11.37
CA MET A 466 0.26 17.42 10.91
C MET A 466 -0.58 18.23 9.93
N LEU A 467 -1.34 17.59 9.07
CA LEU A 467 -2.15 18.26 8.06
C LEU A 467 -3.49 18.78 8.64
N HIS A 468 -4.19 17.97 9.42
CA HIS A 468 -5.59 18.18 9.75
C HIS A 468 -5.91 18.29 11.24
N LEU A 469 -5.03 17.78 12.14
CA LEU A 469 -5.30 17.75 13.58
C LEU A 469 -4.48 18.73 14.39
N LYS A 470 -3.50 19.39 13.79
CA LYS A 470 -2.70 20.44 14.44
C LYS A 470 -3.57 21.55 14.98
N ASN A 471 -3.04 22.31 15.94
CA ASN A 471 -3.71 23.48 16.49
C ASN A 471 -4.12 24.46 15.39
N GLU A 472 -5.33 24.98 15.52
CA GLU A 472 -5.86 26.10 14.74
C GLU A 472 -5.61 27.42 15.47
N GLU A 473 -5.97 28.54 14.84
CA GLU A 473 -5.80 29.86 15.44
C GLU A 473 -6.55 29.96 16.78
N GLY A 474 -5.83 30.34 17.84
CA GLY A 474 -6.37 30.43 19.20
C GLY A 474 -6.32 29.15 20.02
N GLU A 475 -5.91 28.03 19.46
CA GLU A 475 -5.65 26.78 20.18
C GLU A 475 -4.18 26.71 20.65
N ASN A 476 -3.93 26.03 21.76
CA ASN A 476 -2.60 25.89 22.35
C ASN A 476 -2.35 24.52 23.00
N GLU A 477 -2.88 23.45 22.40
CA GLU A 477 -2.62 22.10 22.88
C GLU A 477 -1.17 21.70 22.53
N PRO A 478 -0.26 21.49 23.50
CA PRO A 478 1.16 21.32 23.22
C PRO A 478 1.48 20.12 22.33
N ALA A 479 0.74 19.01 22.46
CA ALA A 479 0.96 17.81 21.67
C ALA A 479 0.48 17.95 20.21
N LEU A 480 -0.32 18.97 19.90
CA LEU A 480 -0.84 19.27 18.56
C LEU A 480 -0.15 20.50 17.92
N GLU A 481 0.88 21.02 18.54
CA GLU A 481 1.77 21.98 17.87
C GLU A 481 2.46 21.29 16.69
N LEU A 482 2.53 21.98 15.54
CA LEU A 482 3.12 21.40 14.33
C LEU A 482 4.57 20.95 14.56
N THR A 483 5.33 21.70 15.36
CA THR A 483 6.69 21.32 15.73
C THR A 483 6.73 20.03 16.56
N ALA A 484 5.82 19.88 17.52
CA ALA A 484 5.74 18.65 18.32
C ALA A 484 5.37 17.42 17.47
N LEU A 485 4.40 17.58 16.56
CA LEU A 485 4.01 16.53 15.62
C LEU A 485 5.16 16.15 14.68
N THR A 486 5.89 17.13 14.16
CA THR A 486 7.05 16.92 13.31
C THR A 486 8.18 16.21 14.06
N ASP A 487 8.47 16.61 15.29
CA ASP A 487 9.48 15.97 16.13
C ASP A 487 9.13 14.50 16.40
N ARG A 488 7.84 14.18 16.61
CA ARG A 488 7.38 12.78 16.73
C ARG A 488 7.62 11.98 15.46
N TYR A 489 7.29 12.56 14.30
CA TYR A 489 7.53 11.91 13.03
C TYR A 489 9.03 11.64 12.81
N VAL A 490 9.88 12.65 13.00
CA VAL A 490 11.34 12.53 12.81
C VAL A 490 11.93 11.49 13.76
N SER A 491 11.53 11.52 15.05
CA SER A 491 12.03 10.57 16.03
C SER A 491 11.63 9.13 15.70
N TRP A 492 10.37 8.92 15.35
CA TRP A 492 9.89 7.61 14.93
C TRP A 492 10.60 7.15 13.64
N PHE A 493 10.73 8.01 12.64
CA PHE A 493 11.39 7.67 11.37
C PHE A 493 12.84 7.25 11.60
N ARG A 494 13.59 8.01 12.38
CA ARG A 494 14.99 7.68 12.72
C ARG A 494 15.10 6.38 13.52
N GLY A 495 14.27 6.20 14.53
CA GLY A 495 14.35 5.03 15.42
C GLY A 495 13.82 3.75 14.80
N VAL A 496 12.81 3.82 13.91
CA VAL A 496 12.14 2.64 13.36
C VAL A 496 12.51 2.40 11.91
N ILE A 497 12.40 3.40 11.05
CA ILE A 497 12.63 3.20 9.61
C ILE A 497 14.12 3.14 9.32
N ASN A 498 14.88 4.18 9.64
CA ASN A 498 16.32 4.20 9.42
C ASN A 498 17.05 3.21 10.32
N GLY A 499 16.56 2.99 11.54
CA GLY A 499 17.17 2.10 12.50
C GLY A 499 16.94 0.60 12.23
N GLY A 500 16.09 0.20 11.30
CA GLY A 500 15.88 -1.23 11.09
C GLY A 500 14.80 -1.68 10.13
N MET A 501 13.77 -0.86 9.88
CA MET A 501 12.76 -1.22 8.90
C MET A 501 13.18 -0.73 7.53
N GLN A 502 14.16 -1.36 6.95
CA GLN A 502 14.50 -1.04 5.59
C GLN A 502 13.47 -1.57 4.61
N LEU A 503 13.09 -0.70 3.70
CA LEU A 503 12.30 -1.04 2.52
C LEU A 503 13.23 -1.60 1.42
N SER A 504 14.16 -2.47 1.80
CA SER A 504 15.17 -3.03 0.92
C SER A 504 15.36 -4.52 1.17
N GLU A 505 16.24 -5.11 0.40
CA GLU A 505 16.64 -6.51 0.48
C GLU A 505 17.47 -6.83 1.73
N TRP A 506 17.89 -5.80 2.44
CA TRP A 506 18.78 -5.90 3.58
C TRP A 506 18.02 -5.77 4.89
N MET A 507 18.56 -6.38 5.92
CA MET A 507 18.08 -6.21 7.28
C MET A 507 18.80 -5.05 7.97
N GLY A 508 18.35 -3.83 7.78
CA GLY A 508 18.94 -2.65 8.37
C GLY A 508 20.08 -2.05 7.53
N ASP A 509 20.22 -0.74 7.49
CA ASP A 509 21.25 -0.05 6.71
C ASP A 509 22.47 0.34 7.53
N SER A 510 22.28 0.51 8.83
CA SER A 510 23.36 0.85 9.75
C SER A 510 24.34 -0.30 10.00
N GLY A 511 24.01 -1.51 9.58
CA GLY A 511 24.74 -2.72 9.94
C GLY A 511 24.50 -3.20 11.38
N GLU A 512 23.89 -2.40 12.23
CA GLU A 512 23.67 -2.73 13.65
C GLU A 512 22.81 -3.97 13.86
N ASN A 513 21.73 -4.09 13.11
CA ASN A 513 20.83 -5.24 13.15
C ASN A 513 21.41 -6.50 12.49
N GLN A 514 22.53 -6.37 11.83
CA GLN A 514 23.23 -7.44 11.12
C GLN A 514 24.52 -7.86 11.82
N ILE A 515 24.84 -7.25 12.95
CA ILE A 515 26.06 -7.53 13.70
C ILE A 515 25.84 -8.74 14.61
N LYS A 516 26.59 -9.80 14.32
CA LYS A 516 26.55 -11.05 15.10
C LYS A 516 27.09 -10.84 16.50
N GLY A 517 26.28 -11.22 17.50
CA GLY A 517 26.70 -11.24 18.90
C GLY A 517 26.66 -9.87 19.60
N SER A 518 26.13 -8.84 18.95
CA SER A 518 25.90 -7.57 19.62
C SER A 518 24.78 -7.70 20.65
N SER A 519 25.09 -7.38 21.90
CA SER A 519 24.13 -7.25 23.00
C SER A 519 23.79 -5.80 23.31
N SER A 520 24.48 -4.86 22.65
CA SER A 520 24.23 -3.42 22.80
C SER A 520 23.06 -2.98 21.94
N THR A 521 22.29 -2.05 22.45
CA THR A 521 21.18 -1.41 21.70
C THR A 521 21.63 -0.16 20.94
N ASP A 522 22.91 0.15 20.97
CA ASP A 522 23.55 1.28 20.29
C ASP A 522 24.98 0.84 19.99
N THR A 523 25.18 0.16 18.87
CA THR A 523 26.44 -0.51 18.55
C THR A 523 27.49 0.46 18.05
N ASP A 524 27.11 1.51 17.34
CA ASP A 524 28.00 2.55 16.82
C ASP A 524 28.08 3.79 17.72
N GLU A 525 27.37 3.75 18.87
CA GLU A 525 27.42 4.77 19.91
C GLU A 525 26.97 6.17 19.44
N ASP A 526 26.04 6.23 18.49
CA ASP A 526 25.51 7.49 17.97
C ASP A 526 24.33 8.05 18.77
N GLY A 527 23.85 7.31 19.77
CA GLY A 527 22.72 7.68 20.62
C GLY A 527 21.36 7.28 20.05
N VAL A 528 21.34 6.59 18.91
CA VAL A 528 20.12 6.01 18.35
C VAL A 528 19.97 4.58 18.86
N HIS A 529 18.79 4.28 19.43
CA HIS A 529 18.55 2.94 19.95
C HIS A 529 18.51 1.91 18.82
N GLN A 530 19.21 0.83 19.04
CA GLN A 530 19.25 -0.30 18.13
C GLN A 530 17.86 -0.92 17.95
N VAL A 531 17.55 -1.19 16.73
CA VAL A 531 16.32 -1.85 16.32
C VAL A 531 16.61 -3.30 15.96
N ILE A 532 15.99 -4.24 16.64
CA ILE A 532 16.17 -5.66 16.33
C ILE A 532 15.26 -6.04 15.17
N ALA A 533 15.85 -6.18 13.99
CA ALA A 533 15.15 -6.67 12.81
C ALA A 533 14.96 -8.19 12.90
N ALA A 534 13.74 -8.65 12.70
CA ALA A 534 13.44 -10.07 12.46
C ALA A 534 13.22 -10.26 10.96
N GLY A 535 14.03 -11.11 10.35
CA GLY A 535 14.14 -11.22 8.90
C GLY A 535 12.83 -11.41 8.15
N GLY A 536 12.70 -10.71 7.07
CA GLY A 536 11.93 -10.83 5.83
C GLY A 536 10.48 -11.28 5.83
N LYS A 537 9.98 -11.83 6.91
CA LYS A 537 8.65 -12.45 6.98
C LYS A 537 7.48 -11.46 6.86
N PHE A 538 7.71 -10.20 7.14
CA PHE A 538 6.65 -9.19 7.29
C PHE A 538 6.66 -8.10 6.21
N GLY A 539 7.39 -8.34 5.12
CA GLY A 539 7.46 -7.43 4.01
C GLY A 539 6.74 -7.93 2.77
N THR A 540 6.74 -7.11 1.74
CA THR A 540 6.30 -7.50 0.40
C THR A 540 7.46 -8.08 -0.39
N ALA A 541 7.18 -8.79 -1.49
CA ALA A 541 8.21 -9.31 -2.39
C ALA A 541 9.12 -8.20 -2.94
N MET A 542 8.61 -6.99 -3.12
CA MET A 542 9.40 -5.84 -3.58
C MET A 542 10.14 -5.12 -2.46
N THR A 543 9.58 -5.08 -1.28
CA THR A 543 10.13 -4.27 -0.18
C THR A 543 10.81 -5.11 0.88
N MET A 544 10.50 -6.39 0.97
CA MET A 544 11.09 -7.33 1.95
C MET A 544 11.30 -6.72 3.34
N ALA A 545 10.33 -5.89 3.75
CA ALA A 545 10.45 -5.13 4.98
C ALA A 545 10.47 -6.03 6.20
N ASN A 546 11.27 -5.66 7.16
CA ASN A 546 11.46 -6.42 8.38
C ASN A 546 10.42 -6.04 9.44
N LYS A 547 10.19 -6.95 10.35
CA LYS A 547 9.59 -6.64 11.64
C LYS A 547 10.68 -6.08 12.55
N VAL A 548 10.40 -4.96 13.17
CA VAL A 548 11.34 -4.21 13.97
C VAL A 548 10.88 -4.18 15.43
N SER A 549 11.77 -4.49 16.37
CA SER A 549 11.51 -4.41 17.81
C SER A 549 12.33 -3.29 18.42
N VAL A 550 11.66 -2.25 18.87
CA VAL A 550 12.29 -1.14 19.59
C VAL A 550 12.30 -1.46 21.08
N LYS A 551 13.48 -1.42 21.70
CA LYS A 551 13.69 -1.73 23.13
C LYS A 551 14.08 -0.51 23.91
#